data_f2db336c0aca2432f931dcfe876b77f6
#
_entry.id   f2db336c0aca2432f931dcfe876b77f6
#
_cell.length_a   1.000
_cell.length_b   1.000
_cell.length_c   1.000
_cell.angle_alpha   90.00
_cell.angle_beta   90.00
_cell.angle_gamma   90.00
#
_symmetry.space_group_name_H-M   'P 1'
#
loop_
_entity.id
_entity.type
_entity.pdbx_description
1 polymer ?
#
loop_
_entity_poly.entity_id
_entity_poly.type
_entity_poly.pdbx_seq_one_letter_code
_entity_poly.pdbx_strand_id
1 'polypeptide(L)'
;ISNKFIVTAIKGIVPDENLACSEYFNQVYDVPDENIACLGGPSHAEEVALERLSYLTVGCCDREKAQAFADVLANDFIKTKTSSDVIGIEYASVLKNVYAIAAGICSGLKYGDNFQAVLISNAVQEMNRFMTAVNPIERNVYDSVYLGDLLVTGYSNFSRNRTFGSMIGKGYSVKSAQIEMEMIAEGYFGTKCMKEINRHMH
;
A
#
# COMPACT_ATOMS: atom_id res chain seq x y z
N ILE A 1 -10.53 21.77 -9.42
CA ILE A 1 -9.40 21.24 -8.61
C ILE A 1 -8.11 21.11 -9.40
N SER A 2 -8.16 21.17 -10.74
CA SER A 2 -7.02 20.99 -11.66
C SER A 2 -5.78 21.87 -11.35
N ASN A 3 -5.99 23.05 -10.71
CA ASN A 3 -4.91 23.97 -10.34
C ASN A 3 -4.39 23.76 -8.89
N LYS A 4 -4.77 22.69 -8.23
CA LYS A 4 -4.33 22.38 -6.87
C LYS A 4 -3.29 21.27 -6.88
N PHE A 5 -2.30 21.35 -5.98
CA PHE A 5 -1.43 20.23 -5.68
C PHE A 5 -2.20 19.27 -4.75
N ILE A 6 -2.44 18.06 -5.23
CA ILE A 6 -3.21 17.04 -4.53
C ILE A 6 -2.23 16.01 -3.97
N VAL A 7 -2.36 15.70 -2.69
CA VAL A 7 -1.58 14.63 -2.05
C VAL A 7 -2.55 13.57 -1.54
N THR A 8 -2.42 12.35 -2.04
CA THR A 8 -3.21 11.21 -1.59
C THR A 8 -2.41 10.34 -0.60
N ALA A 9 -3.05 9.96 0.49
CA ALA A 9 -2.54 8.94 1.41
C ALA A 9 -3.43 7.67 1.38
N ILE A 10 -4.35 7.59 0.41
CA ILE A 10 -5.26 6.47 0.24
C ILE A 10 -4.46 5.27 -0.27
N LYS A 11 -4.62 4.12 0.40
CA LYS A 11 -3.95 2.85 0.07
C LYS A 11 -4.96 1.88 -0.52
N GLY A 12 -5.63 2.31 -1.57
CA GLY A 12 -6.72 1.59 -2.22
C GLY A 12 -6.84 1.92 -3.71
N ILE A 13 -7.69 1.17 -4.38
CA ILE A 13 -8.09 1.38 -5.77
C ILE A 13 -9.49 1.98 -5.76
N VAL A 14 -9.76 2.94 -6.63
CA VAL A 14 -11.10 3.51 -6.80
C VAL A 14 -12.01 2.39 -7.33
N PRO A 15 -13.06 1.99 -6.58
CA PRO A 15 -13.99 0.97 -7.03
C PRO A 15 -14.69 1.40 -8.31
N ASP A 16 -15.23 0.47 -9.05
CA ASP A 16 -15.93 0.64 -10.32
C ASP A 16 -15.00 1.04 -11.49
N GLU A 17 -14.15 2.06 -11.35
CA GLU A 17 -13.18 2.46 -12.37
C GLU A 17 -11.94 1.56 -12.39
N ASN A 18 -11.61 0.90 -11.28
CA ASN A 18 -10.40 0.10 -11.08
C ASN A 18 -9.08 0.88 -11.34
N LEU A 19 -9.08 2.16 -11.03
CA LEU A 19 -7.95 3.07 -11.19
C LEU A 19 -7.25 3.30 -9.84
N ALA A 20 -5.94 3.51 -9.88
CA ALA A 20 -5.22 4.10 -8.75
C ALA A 20 -5.72 5.54 -8.51
N CYS A 21 -5.54 6.08 -7.31
CA CYS A 21 -6.07 7.40 -6.99
C CYS A 21 -5.49 8.50 -7.89
N SER A 22 -4.19 8.43 -8.21
CA SER A 22 -3.54 9.38 -9.13
C SER A 22 -4.14 9.30 -10.53
N GLU A 23 -4.33 8.09 -11.06
CA GLU A 23 -4.96 7.87 -12.35
C GLU A 23 -6.39 8.43 -12.38
N TYR A 24 -7.14 8.21 -11.31
CA TYR A 24 -8.51 8.72 -11.18
C TYR A 24 -8.56 10.25 -11.17
N PHE A 25 -7.69 10.92 -10.41
CA PHE A 25 -7.62 12.39 -10.40
C PHE A 25 -7.21 12.96 -11.76
N ASN A 26 -6.29 12.30 -12.43
CA ASN A 26 -5.86 12.70 -13.77
C ASN A 26 -6.98 12.51 -14.79
N GLN A 27 -7.58 11.31 -14.88
CA GLN A 27 -8.54 10.98 -15.95
C GLN A 27 -9.94 11.59 -15.76
N VAL A 28 -10.38 11.73 -14.50
CA VAL A 28 -11.77 12.19 -14.21
C VAL A 28 -11.84 13.69 -13.92
N TYR A 29 -10.77 14.26 -13.36
CA TYR A 29 -10.74 15.67 -12.94
C TYR A 29 -9.73 16.53 -13.72
N ASP A 30 -9.07 15.96 -14.73
CA ASP A 30 -8.06 16.65 -15.54
C ASP A 30 -6.95 17.31 -14.69
N VAL A 31 -6.56 16.66 -13.59
CA VAL A 31 -5.45 17.13 -12.77
C VAL A 31 -4.14 16.69 -13.41
N PRO A 32 -3.23 17.63 -13.75
CA PRO A 32 -1.94 17.28 -14.33
C PRO A 32 -1.12 16.40 -13.39
N ASP A 33 -0.38 15.42 -13.93
CA ASP A 33 0.44 14.48 -13.15
C ASP A 33 1.44 15.16 -12.21
N GLU A 34 2.01 16.29 -12.65
CA GLU A 34 2.91 17.10 -11.83
C GLU A 34 2.23 17.77 -10.62
N ASN A 35 0.91 17.74 -10.57
CA ASN A 35 0.11 18.25 -9.44
C ASN A 35 -0.46 17.13 -8.56
N ILE A 36 -0.08 15.88 -8.81
CA ILE A 36 -0.55 14.72 -8.03
C ILE A 36 0.64 14.07 -7.33
N ALA A 37 0.52 13.92 -6.03
CA ALA A 37 1.47 13.17 -5.21
C ALA A 37 0.77 12.07 -4.41
N CYS A 38 1.50 11.01 -4.11
CA CYS A 38 1.07 9.96 -3.21
C CYS A 38 2.03 9.78 -2.03
N LEU A 39 1.53 9.27 -0.91
CA LEU A 39 2.31 8.91 0.26
C LEU A 39 2.34 7.41 0.46
N GLY A 40 3.54 6.86 0.60
CA GLY A 40 3.77 5.46 0.95
C GLY A 40 4.87 5.30 2.00
N GLY A 41 5.05 4.07 2.48
CA GLY A 41 6.12 3.72 3.41
C GLY A 41 5.63 3.29 4.79
N PRO A 42 6.51 2.65 5.59
CA PRO A 42 6.20 2.10 6.90
C PRO A 42 5.92 3.22 7.92
N SER A 43 4.64 3.46 8.21
CA SER A 43 4.17 4.56 9.06
C SER A 43 2.81 4.25 9.67
N HIS A 44 2.75 3.25 10.56
CA HIS A 44 1.53 2.98 11.32
C HIS A 44 1.16 4.17 12.20
N ALA A 45 -0.09 4.61 12.14
CA ALA A 45 -0.59 5.80 12.84
C ALA A 45 -0.36 5.72 14.36
N GLU A 46 -0.48 4.53 14.94
CA GLU A 46 -0.25 4.26 16.34
C GLU A 46 1.22 4.51 16.75
N GLU A 47 2.16 4.14 15.88
CA GLU A 47 3.59 4.37 16.13
C GLU A 47 3.96 5.84 15.91
N VAL A 48 3.40 6.48 14.88
CA VAL A 48 3.58 7.92 14.63
C VAL A 48 3.06 8.74 15.81
N ALA A 49 1.90 8.39 16.35
CA ALA A 49 1.32 9.06 17.53
C ALA A 49 2.17 8.90 18.79
N LEU A 50 2.99 7.85 18.86
CA LEU A 50 3.96 7.61 19.94
C LEU A 50 5.37 8.15 19.61
N GLU A 51 5.50 9.00 18.60
CA GLU A 51 6.76 9.59 18.15
C GLU A 51 7.85 8.54 17.82
N ARG A 52 7.43 7.36 17.32
CA ARG A 52 8.35 6.32 16.86
C ARG A 52 8.87 6.65 15.46
N LEU A 53 10.13 6.31 15.19
CA LEU A 53 10.75 6.53 13.89
C LEU A 53 9.91 5.90 12.77
N SER A 54 9.43 6.77 11.89
CA SER A 54 8.57 6.42 10.76
C SER A 54 9.18 6.93 9.46
N TYR A 55 8.93 6.23 8.36
CA TYR A 55 9.51 6.55 7.07
C TYR A 55 8.42 6.76 6.04
N LEU A 56 8.40 7.93 5.43
CA LEU A 56 7.46 8.29 4.37
C LEU A 56 8.20 8.55 3.06
N THR A 57 7.63 8.07 1.98
CA THR A 57 8.06 8.43 0.62
C THR A 57 6.96 9.24 -0.04
N VAL A 58 7.33 10.41 -0.53
CA VAL A 58 6.47 11.28 -1.34
C VAL A 58 6.70 10.92 -2.81
N GLY A 59 5.73 10.29 -3.44
CA GLY A 59 5.73 10.00 -4.87
C GLY A 59 5.13 11.17 -5.63
N CYS A 60 5.89 11.78 -6.57
CA CYS A 60 5.39 12.79 -7.50
C CYS A 60 6.33 12.87 -8.69
N CYS A 61 5.81 13.05 -9.90
CA CYS A 61 6.64 13.21 -11.10
C CYS A 61 7.39 14.55 -11.10
N ASP A 62 6.86 15.59 -10.44
CA ASP A 62 7.56 16.86 -10.19
C ASP A 62 8.42 16.73 -8.92
N ARG A 63 9.73 16.68 -9.13
CA ARG A 63 10.71 16.49 -8.05
C ARG A 63 10.75 17.66 -7.05
N GLU A 64 10.54 18.88 -7.51
CA GLU A 64 10.58 20.06 -6.65
C GLU A 64 9.39 20.10 -5.72
N LYS A 65 8.18 19.82 -6.24
CA LYS A 65 6.97 19.71 -5.43
C LYS A 65 7.04 18.54 -4.45
N ALA A 66 7.57 17.38 -4.91
CA ALA A 66 7.80 16.23 -4.03
C ALA A 66 8.70 16.60 -2.86
N GLN A 67 9.83 17.26 -3.12
CA GLN A 67 10.79 17.67 -2.10
C GLN A 67 10.19 18.70 -1.15
N ALA A 68 9.55 19.74 -1.68
CA ALA A 68 8.91 20.78 -0.86
C ALA A 68 7.87 20.18 0.11
N PHE A 69 7.08 19.22 -0.34
CA PHE A 69 6.11 18.56 0.51
C PHE A 69 6.78 17.60 1.51
N ALA A 70 7.81 16.87 1.09
CA ALA A 70 8.61 16.01 1.96
C ALA A 70 9.24 16.80 3.12
N ASP A 71 9.77 17.99 2.85
CA ASP A 71 10.38 18.88 3.86
C ASP A 71 9.34 19.36 4.88
N VAL A 72 8.09 19.60 4.48
CA VAL A 72 6.99 19.95 5.41
C VAL A 72 6.65 18.81 6.36
N LEU A 73 6.75 17.55 5.90
CA LEU A 73 6.45 16.37 6.72
C LEU A 73 7.60 15.96 7.63
N ALA A 74 8.84 16.27 7.23
CA ALA A 74 10.03 15.81 7.94
C ALA A 74 10.15 16.43 9.34
N ASN A 75 10.45 15.58 10.33
CA ASN A 75 10.75 15.99 11.70
C ASN A 75 11.64 14.96 12.39
N ASP A 76 11.78 15.04 13.73
CA ASP A 76 12.68 14.17 14.48
C ASP A 76 12.33 12.68 14.37
N PHE A 77 11.05 12.34 14.25
CA PHE A 77 10.54 10.97 14.18
C PHE A 77 9.91 10.59 12.84
N ILE A 78 9.75 11.52 11.89
CA ILE A 78 9.33 11.24 10.52
C ILE A 78 10.49 11.54 9.56
N LYS A 79 11.00 10.52 8.92
CA LYS A 79 12.03 10.63 7.87
C LYS A 79 11.37 10.51 6.51
N THR A 80 11.73 11.40 5.60
CA THR A 80 11.11 11.50 4.28
C THR A 80 12.09 11.17 3.17
N LYS A 81 11.57 10.59 2.09
CA LYS A 81 12.22 10.41 0.79
C LYS A 81 11.28 10.88 -0.32
N THR A 82 11.82 11.13 -1.50
CA THR A 82 11.04 11.41 -2.71
C THR A 82 11.24 10.32 -3.74
N SER A 83 10.22 10.11 -4.59
CA SER A 83 10.25 9.17 -5.72
C SER A 83 9.42 9.72 -6.86
N SER A 84 9.79 9.41 -8.10
CA SER A 84 8.95 9.70 -9.27
C SER A 84 7.94 8.57 -9.59
N ASP A 85 8.02 7.42 -8.90
CA ASP A 85 7.18 6.26 -9.15
C ASP A 85 5.84 6.34 -8.41
N VAL A 86 4.97 7.27 -8.80
CA VAL A 86 3.63 7.46 -8.20
C VAL A 86 2.82 6.17 -8.32
N ILE A 87 2.68 5.64 -9.52
CA ILE A 87 1.87 4.46 -9.83
C ILE A 87 2.37 3.22 -9.06
N GLY A 88 3.69 2.98 -9.04
CA GLY A 88 4.25 1.85 -8.31
C GLY A 88 4.02 1.95 -6.81
N ILE A 89 4.14 3.13 -6.21
CA ILE A 89 3.87 3.35 -4.78
C ILE A 89 2.40 3.08 -4.44
N GLU A 90 1.46 3.55 -5.26
CA GLU A 90 0.03 3.31 -5.04
C GLU A 90 -0.31 1.82 -5.14
N TYR A 91 0.11 1.13 -6.22
CA TYR A 91 -0.13 -0.31 -6.36
C TYR A 91 0.57 -1.14 -5.28
N ALA A 92 1.80 -0.80 -4.91
CA ALA A 92 2.49 -1.46 -3.79
C ALA A 92 1.71 -1.32 -2.48
N SER A 93 1.13 -0.14 -2.23
CA SER A 93 0.32 0.13 -1.04
C SER A 93 -0.99 -0.67 -1.00
N VAL A 94 -1.56 -1.00 -2.15
CA VAL A 94 -2.71 -1.91 -2.24
C VAL A 94 -2.28 -3.36 -2.04
N LEU A 95 -1.26 -3.78 -2.78
CA LEU A 95 -0.76 -5.17 -2.78
C LEU A 95 -0.27 -5.60 -1.40
N LYS A 96 0.46 -4.73 -0.67
CA LYS A 96 0.88 -5.06 0.70
C LYS A 96 -0.29 -5.40 1.62
N ASN A 97 -1.44 -4.73 1.46
CA ASN A 97 -2.64 -5.00 2.24
C ASN A 97 -3.25 -6.36 1.88
N VAL A 98 -3.22 -6.73 0.60
CA VAL A 98 -3.64 -8.07 0.13
C VAL A 98 -2.72 -9.15 0.71
N TYR A 99 -1.40 -8.95 0.62
CA TYR A 99 -0.43 -9.90 1.18
C TYR A 99 -0.49 -9.99 2.71
N ALA A 100 -0.83 -8.88 3.39
CA ALA A 100 -1.05 -8.92 4.83
C ALA A 100 -2.25 -9.80 5.23
N ILE A 101 -3.32 -9.84 4.42
CA ILE A 101 -4.40 -10.80 4.62
C ILE A 101 -3.89 -12.24 4.46
N ALA A 102 -3.13 -12.53 3.41
CA ALA A 102 -2.54 -13.85 3.20
C ALA A 102 -1.63 -14.26 4.37
N ALA A 103 -0.77 -13.35 4.83
CA ALA A 103 0.10 -13.52 6.00
C ALA A 103 -0.72 -13.83 7.27
N GLY A 104 -1.83 -13.11 7.45
CA GLY A 104 -2.77 -13.35 8.54
C GLY A 104 -3.41 -14.73 8.47
N ILE A 105 -3.89 -15.15 7.29
CA ILE A 105 -4.47 -16.49 7.08
C ILE A 105 -3.47 -17.58 7.48
N CYS A 106 -2.23 -17.48 7.01
CA CYS A 106 -1.17 -18.43 7.33
C CYS A 106 -0.84 -18.46 8.84
N SER A 107 -0.85 -17.30 9.48
CA SER A 107 -0.70 -17.19 10.94
C SER A 107 -1.88 -17.86 11.68
N GLY A 108 -3.10 -17.64 11.23
CA GLY A 108 -4.30 -18.29 11.79
C GLY A 108 -4.29 -19.80 11.65
N LEU A 109 -3.75 -20.32 10.53
CA LEU A 109 -3.53 -21.74 10.25
C LEU A 109 -2.30 -22.33 10.99
N LYS A 110 -1.54 -21.49 11.72
CA LYS A 110 -0.34 -21.89 12.48
C LYS A 110 0.79 -22.47 11.63
N TYR A 111 1.01 -21.95 10.43
CA TYR A 111 2.09 -22.41 9.54
C TYR A 111 3.50 -22.02 10.01
N GLY A 112 3.61 -21.06 10.94
CA GLY A 112 4.88 -20.68 11.57
C GLY A 112 5.71 -19.68 10.76
N ASP A 113 6.82 -19.23 11.37
CA ASP A 113 7.61 -18.11 10.86
C ASP A 113 8.43 -18.46 9.61
N ASN A 114 8.86 -19.71 9.46
CA ASN A 114 9.56 -20.15 8.26
C ASN A 114 8.69 -20.01 7.02
N PHE A 115 7.42 -20.43 7.11
CA PHE A 115 6.47 -20.25 6.02
C PHE A 115 6.16 -18.79 5.75
N GLN A 116 6.00 -18.00 6.83
CA GLN A 116 5.77 -16.55 6.73
C GLN A 116 6.90 -15.85 5.96
N ALA A 117 8.15 -16.20 6.24
CA ALA A 117 9.31 -15.64 5.53
C ALA A 117 9.28 -15.97 4.02
N VAL A 118 8.95 -17.21 3.66
CA VAL A 118 8.80 -17.63 2.26
C VAL A 118 7.63 -16.90 1.58
N LEU A 119 6.49 -16.77 2.27
CA LEU A 119 5.33 -16.03 1.75
C LEU A 119 5.69 -14.59 1.41
N ILE A 120 6.35 -13.87 2.32
CA ILE A 120 6.74 -12.48 2.09
C ILE A 120 7.80 -12.36 0.99
N SER A 121 8.74 -13.30 0.91
CA SER A 121 9.73 -13.34 -0.18
C SER A 121 9.07 -13.51 -1.55
N ASN A 122 8.05 -14.36 -1.65
CA ASN A 122 7.28 -14.52 -2.87
C ASN A 122 6.40 -13.30 -3.17
N ALA A 123 5.81 -12.70 -2.13
CA ALA A 123 4.98 -11.52 -2.25
C ALA A 123 5.73 -10.32 -2.84
N VAL A 124 6.99 -10.07 -2.42
CA VAL A 124 7.79 -8.98 -2.98
C VAL A 124 8.15 -9.22 -4.45
N GLN A 125 8.38 -10.47 -4.84
CA GLN A 125 8.63 -10.82 -6.24
C GLN A 125 7.37 -10.63 -7.11
N GLU A 126 6.22 -11.07 -6.61
CA GLU A 126 4.93 -10.88 -7.30
C GLU A 126 4.58 -9.41 -7.43
N MET A 127 4.74 -8.62 -6.34
CA MET A 127 4.57 -7.17 -6.34
C MET A 127 5.44 -6.52 -7.43
N ASN A 128 6.72 -6.89 -7.52
CA ASN A 128 7.62 -6.34 -8.53
C ASN A 128 7.16 -6.70 -9.96
N ARG A 129 6.77 -7.95 -10.21
CA ARG A 129 6.24 -8.37 -11.51
C ARG A 129 4.99 -7.59 -11.89
N PHE A 130 4.05 -7.46 -10.95
CA PHE A 130 2.80 -6.72 -11.18
C PHE A 130 3.08 -5.24 -11.51
N MET A 131 3.86 -4.56 -10.67
CA MET A 131 4.19 -3.15 -10.89
C MET A 131 4.93 -2.92 -12.21
N THR A 132 5.81 -3.86 -12.61
CA THR A 132 6.53 -3.77 -13.89
C THR A 132 5.58 -3.97 -15.08
N ALA A 133 4.56 -4.81 -14.93
CA ALA A 133 3.57 -5.01 -15.99
C ALA A 133 2.64 -3.80 -16.17
N VAL A 134 2.25 -3.15 -15.05
CA VAL A 134 1.39 -1.95 -15.09
C VAL A 134 2.16 -0.70 -15.51
N ASN A 135 3.34 -0.50 -14.97
CA ASN A 135 4.20 0.66 -15.22
C ASN A 135 5.66 0.21 -15.34
N PRO A 136 6.17 0.00 -16.57
CA PRO A 136 7.49 -0.60 -16.82
C PRO A 136 8.63 0.41 -16.65
N ILE A 137 8.89 0.84 -15.42
CA ILE A 137 10.03 1.67 -15.06
C ILE A 137 11.04 0.88 -14.21
N GLU A 138 12.28 1.32 -14.21
CA GLU A 138 13.29 0.80 -13.27
C GLU A 138 12.97 1.26 -11.85
N ARG A 139 12.89 0.32 -10.91
CA ARG A 139 12.67 0.59 -9.50
C ARG A 139 13.44 -0.36 -8.61
N ASN A 140 13.86 0.14 -7.47
CA ASN A 140 14.44 -0.70 -6.42
C ASN A 140 13.33 -1.17 -5.48
N VAL A 141 12.78 -2.35 -5.73
CA VAL A 141 11.69 -2.93 -4.92
C VAL A 141 12.07 -3.18 -3.45
N TYR A 142 13.37 -3.14 -3.13
CA TYR A 142 13.87 -3.29 -1.76
C TYR A 142 13.82 -2.00 -0.93
N ASP A 143 13.46 -0.88 -1.52
CA ASP A 143 13.28 0.38 -0.80
C ASP A 143 12.17 0.30 0.24
N SER A 144 12.25 1.16 1.24
CA SER A 144 11.33 1.17 2.39
C SER A 144 9.86 1.33 2.00
N VAL A 145 9.57 2.02 0.91
CA VAL A 145 8.20 2.25 0.42
C VAL A 145 7.56 0.99 -0.18
N TYR A 146 8.36 0.03 -0.64
CA TYR A 146 7.90 -1.26 -1.16
C TYR A 146 8.10 -2.38 -0.13
N LEU A 147 9.32 -2.92 -0.04
CA LEU A 147 9.62 -4.03 0.86
C LEU A 147 9.44 -3.66 2.33
N GLY A 148 9.87 -2.47 2.76
CA GLY A 148 9.74 -2.05 4.15
C GLY A 148 8.28 -1.95 4.60
N ASP A 149 7.43 -1.37 3.77
CA ASP A 149 5.99 -1.22 4.05
C ASP A 149 5.26 -2.57 3.97
N LEU A 150 5.68 -3.47 3.08
CA LEU A 150 5.19 -4.86 3.04
C LEU A 150 5.54 -5.61 4.31
N LEU A 151 6.80 -5.53 4.77
CA LEU A 151 7.27 -6.22 5.97
C LEU A 151 6.49 -5.77 7.21
N VAL A 152 6.43 -4.46 7.46
CA VAL A 152 5.71 -3.95 8.63
C VAL A 152 4.23 -4.32 8.58
N THR A 153 3.58 -4.26 7.42
CA THR A 153 2.16 -4.60 7.27
C THR A 153 1.90 -6.09 7.45
N GLY A 154 2.80 -6.95 6.98
CA GLY A 154 2.68 -8.41 7.06
C GLY A 154 2.99 -8.99 8.44
N TYR A 155 3.83 -8.32 9.24
CA TYR A 155 4.25 -8.81 10.57
C TYR A 155 3.62 -8.06 11.74
N SER A 156 3.22 -6.80 11.57
CA SER A 156 2.69 -5.98 12.66
C SER A 156 1.35 -6.47 13.19
N ASN A 157 1.20 -6.46 14.50
CA ASN A 157 -0.07 -6.70 15.17
C ASN A 157 -1.06 -5.55 15.00
N PHE A 158 -0.60 -4.36 14.62
CA PHE A 158 -1.45 -3.21 14.28
C PHE A 158 -2.09 -3.32 12.89
N SER A 159 -1.64 -4.28 12.06
CA SER A 159 -2.19 -4.47 10.72
C SER A 159 -3.59 -5.06 10.76
N ARG A 160 -4.59 -4.23 10.48
CA ARG A 160 -6.01 -4.64 10.34
C ARG A 160 -6.20 -5.75 9.30
N ASN A 161 -5.47 -5.66 8.19
CA ASN A 161 -5.51 -6.68 7.13
C ASN A 161 -4.97 -8.02 7.63
N ARG A 162 -3.86 -8.02 8.38
CA ARG A 162 -3.31 -9.23 8.99
C ARG A 162 -4.27 -9.82 10.03
N THR A 163 -4.88 -8.99 10.86
CA THR A 163 -5.89 -9.42 11.84
C THR A 163 -7.09 -10.07 11.16
N PHE A 164 -7.62 -9.43 10.12
CA PHE A 164 -8.71 -10.00 9.30
C PHE A 164 -8.32 -11.36 8.72
N GLY A 165 -7.15 -11.47 8.10
CA GLY A 165 -6.65 -12.75 7.60
C GLY A 165 -6.52 -13.82 8.69
N SER A 166 -6.02 -13.45 9.88
CA SER A 166 -5.89 -14.38 11.00
C SER A 166 -7.25 -14.93 11.46
N MET A 167 -8.29 -14.11 11.46
CA MET A 167 -9.66 -14.58 11.78
C MET A 167 -10.13 -15.59 10.74
N ILE A 168 -9.94 -15.31 9.45
CA ILE A 168 -10.28 -16.25 8.36
C ILE A 168 -9.52 -17.57 8.55
N GLY A 169 -8.21 -17.51 8.81
CA GLY A 169 -7.36 -18.68 9.04
C GLY A 169 -7.79 -19.52 10.27
N LYS A 170 -8.43 -18.90 11.25
CA LYS A 170 -9.03 -19.55 12.43
C LYS A 170 -10.43 -20.11 12.17
N GLY A 171 -10.98 -19.96 10.95
CA GLY A 171 -12.27 -20.51 10.57
C GLY A 171 -13.46 -19.54 10.63
N TYR A 172 -13.22 -18.24 10.87
CA TYR A 172 -14.30 -17.26 10.75
C TYR A 172 -14.74 -17.11 9.30
N SER A 173 -16.04 -16.95 9.07
CA SER A 173 -16.52 -16.52 7.76
C SER A 173 -16.09 -15.08 7.50
N VAL A 174 -15.98 -14.70 6.22
CA VAL A 174 -15.68 -13.31 5.81
C VAL A 174 -16.65 -12.32 6.49
N LYS A 175 -17.95 -12.65 6.46
CA LYS A 175 -19.00 -11.82 7.07
C LYS A 175 -18.83 -11.69 8.58
N SER A 176 -18.53 -12.79 9.27
CA SER A 176 -18.30 -12.76 10.73
C SER A 176 -17.06 -11.95 11.10
N ALA A 177 -15.96 -12.12 10.34
CA ALA A 177 -14.75 -11.35 10.55
C ALA A 177 -14.97 -9.84 10.32
N GLN A 178 -15.75 -9.46 9.29
CA GLN A 178 -16.09 -8.05 9.03
C GLN A 178 -16.96 -7.43 10.13
N ILE A 179 -17.88 -8.18 10.71
CA ILE A 179 -18.74 -7.71 11.82
C ILE A 179 -17.93 -7.52 13.10
N GLU A 180 -17.02 -8.46 13.39
CA GLU A 180 -16.18 -8.43 14.60
C GLU A 180 -15.14 -7.32 14.57
N MET A 181 -14.71 -6.88 13.39
CA MET A 181 -13.74 -5.82 13.24
C MET A 181 -14.39 -4.44 13.31
N GLU A 182 -13.91 -3.57 14.21
CA GLU A 182 -14.36 -2.18 14.33
C GLU A 182 -14.02 -1.34 13.09
N MET A 183 -13.00 -1.73 12.34
CA MET A 183 -12.50 -1.00 11.17
C MET A 183 -12.31 -1.93 9.97
N ILE A 184 -12.57 -1.41 8.78
CA ILE A 184 -12.49 -2.13 7.52
C ILE A 184 -11.05 -2.58 7.23
N ALA A 185 -10.89 -3.83 6.78
CA ALA A 185 -9.66 -4.34 6.18
C ALA A 185 -9.65 -3.98 4.69
N GLU A 186 -8.92 -2.92 4.33
CA GLU A 186 -8.89 -2.36 2.97
C GLU A 186 -8.42 -3.37 1.92
N GLY A 187 -7.51 -4.28 2.28
CA GLY A 187 -7.02 -5.34 1.40
C GLY A 187 -8.11 -6.28 0.90
N TYR A 188 -9.25 -6.40 1.61
CA TYR A 188 -10.38 -7.20 1.13
C TYR A 188 -10.98 -6.60 -0.16
N PHE A 189 -11.18 -5.29 -0.20
CA PHE A 189 -11.65 -4.60 -1.41
C PHE A 189 -10.55 -4.55 -2.45
N GLY A 190 -9.31 -4.28 -2.03
CA GLY A 190 -8.13 -4.31 -2.90
C GLY A 190 -8.01 -5.63 -3.67
N THR A 191 -8.29 -6.77 -3.04
CA THR A 191 -8.25 -8.08 -3.71
C THR A 191 -9.21 -8.17 -4.90
N LYS A 192 -10.41 -7.59 -4.78
CA LYS A 192 -11.39 -7.59 -5.87
C LYS A 192 -10.92 -6.73 -7.04
N CYS A 193 -10.49 -5.49 -6.77
CA CYS A 193 -10.00 -4.59 -7.80
C CYS A 193 -8.76 -5.16 -8.50
N MET A 194 -7.80 -5.69 -7.73
CA MET A 194 -6.58 -6.31 -8.29
C MET A 194 -6.91 -7.50 -9.19
N LYS A 195 -7.92 -8.29 -8.86
CA LYS A 195 -8.38 -9.40 -9.72
C LYS A 195 -8.93 -8.89 -11.05
N GLU A 196 -9.72 -7.82 -11.05
CA GLU A 196 -10.26 -7.24 -12.29
C GLU A 196 -9.14 -6.61 -13.13
N ILE A 197 -8.25 -5.83 -12.54
CA ILE A 197 -7.08 -5.27 -13.23
C ILE A 197 -6.26 -6.38 -13.90
N ASN A 198 -5.95 -7.44 -13.16
CA ASN A 198 -5.16 -8.56 -13.68
C ASN A 198 -5.84 -9.30 -14.84
N ARG A 199 -7.19 -9.35 -14.89
CA ARG A 199 -7.94 -9.93 -16.02
C ARG A 199 -7.78 -9.14 -17.33
N HIS A 200 -7.57 -7.85 -17.23
CA HIS A 200 -7.41 -6.99 -18.41
C HIS A 200 -5.97 -6.94 -18.92
N MET A 201 -5.02 -7.48 -18.15
CA MET A 201 -3.60 -7.54 -18.51
C MET A 201 -3.21 -8.84 -19.25
N HIS A 202 -4.11 -9.82 -19.31
CA HIS A 202 -3.99 -11.11 -20.01
C HIS A 202 -5.10 -11.24 -21.05
#